data_e65b0627af8e3bf1d2e5b77667d31031
#
_entry.id   e65b0627af8e3bf1d2e5b77667d31031
#
_cell.length_a   1.000
_cell.length_b   1.000
_cell.length_c   1.000
_cell.angle_alpha   90.00
_cell.angle_beta   90.00
_cell.angle_gamma   90.00
#
_symmetry.space_group_name_H-M   'P 1'
#
loop_
_entity.id
_entity.type
_entity.pdbx_description
1 polymer ?
#
loop_
_entity_poly.entity_id
_entity_poly.type
_entity_poly.pdbx_seq_one_letter_code
_entity_poly.pdbx_strand_id
1 'polypeptide(L)'
;MQLSPLLHTFVATGDSYAPTILRLALGLMIFPHGLQKTTGALGGQGFKASMGYLTGTFGAPWILALLAILSESVGGLMLIAGLGTRLAALGVGAVMLVASTQHWKNGFFMNWFGRQKGEGIEFHLLALGIAGALLIVGGGNLSVDSLLGS
;
A
#
# COMPACT_ATOMS: atom_id res chain seq x y z
N MET A 1 -17.24 -5.50 -24.14
CA MET A 1 -15.95 -6.22 -24.30
C MET A 1 -15.90 -7.24 -23.16
N GLN A 2 -15.96 -8.55 -23.48
CA GLN A 2 -15.91 -9.55 -22.41
C GLN A 2 -14.47 -9.66 -21.89
N LEU A 3 -14.29 -9.45 -20.60
CA LEU A 3 -13.02 -9.68 -19.94
C LEU A 3 -12.67 -11.17 -19.95
N SER A 4 -11.40 -11.52 -20.04
CA SER A 4 -10.97 -12.90 -19.83
C SER A 4 -11.35 -13.36 -18.43
N PRO A 5 -11.62 -14.68 -18.20
CA PRO A 5 -11.99 -15.19 -16.88
C PRO A 5 -10.99 -14.80 -15.78
N LEU A 6 -9.71 -14.75 -16.12
CA LEU A 6 -8.64 -14.35 -15.20
C LEU A 6 -8.77 -12.88 -14.81
N LEU A 7 -8.95 -11.99 -15.80
CA LEU A 7 -9.14 -10.55 -15.54
C LEU A 7 -10.40 -10.28 -14.74
N HIS A 8 -11.49 -11.01 -15.04
CA HIS A 8 -12.74 -10.90 -14.28
C HIS A 8 -12.52 -11.22 -12.79
N THR A 9 -11.76 -12.26 -12.47
CA THR A 9 -11.43 -12.59 -11.06
C THR A 9 -10.70 -11.47 -10.34
N PHE A 10 -9.81 -10.74 -11.02
CA PHE A 10 -9.06 -9.64 -10.42
C PHE A 10 -9.90 -8.39 -10.16
N VAL A 11 -10.87 -8.09 -11.02
CA VAL A 11 -11.72 -6.89 -10.87
C VAL A 11 -13.07 -7.19 -10.20
N ALA A 12 -13.41 -8.46 -9.98
CA ALA A 12 -14.65 -8.84 -9.31
C ALA A 12 -14.74 -8.21 -7.92
N THR A 13 -15.86 -7.54 -7.64
CA THR A 13 -16.10 -6.86 -6.37
C THR A 13 -17.57 -6.97 -6.00
N GLY A 14 -17.87 -6.92 -4.69
CA GLY A 14 -19.26 -6.96 -4.19
C GLY A 14 -19.89 -5.57 -4.12
N ASP A 15 -21.23 -5.55 -3.99
CA ASP A 15 -22.05 -4.33 -3.91
C ASP A 15 -22.02 -3.69 -2.52
N SER A 16 -20.84 -3.50 -1.96
CA SER A 16 -20.66 -2.93 -0.62
C SER A 16 -19.80 -1.67 -0.67
N TYR A 17 -20.13 -0.71 0.19
CA TYR A 17 -19.31 0.51 0.38
C TYR A 17 -18.18 0.31 1.40
N ALA A 18 -18.20 -0.76 2.19
CA ALA A 18 -17.15 -1.01 3.17
C ALA A 18 -15.75 -1.14 2.54
N PRO A 19 -15.56 -1.90 1.43
CA PRO A 19 -14.27 -1.94 0.74
C PRO A 19 -13.87 -0.57 0.18
N THR A 20 -14.83 0.26 -0.26
CA THR A 20 -14.55 1.63 -0.72
C THR A 20 -13.91 2.45 0.39
N ILE A 21 -14.46 2.40 1.60
CA ILE A 21 -13.91 3.11 2.76
C ILE A 21 -12.50 2.59 3.09
N LEU A 22 -12.33 1.26 3.12
CA LEU A 22 -11.05 0.63 3.43
C LEU A 22 -9.95 1.01 2.42
N ARG A 23 -10.25 0.96 1.10
CA ARG A 23 -9.27 1.32 0.08
C ARG A 23 -8.91 2.79 0.09
N LEU A 24 -9.90 3.68 0.30
CA LEU A 24 -9.64 5.10 0.43
C LEU A 24 -8.80 5.42 1.66
N ALA A 25 -9.10 4.81 2.80
CA ALA A 25 -8.31 4.99 4.01
C ALA A 25 -6.86 4.53 3.80
N LEU A 26 -6.65 3.31 3.29
CA LEU A 26 -5.32 2.78 3.04
C LEU A 26 -4.57 3.57 1.95
N GLY A 27 -5.23 3.89 0.85
CA GLY A 27 -4.64 4.62 -0.27
C GLY A 27 -4.22 6.04 0.10
N LEU A 28 -5.10 6.79 0.77
CA LEU A 28 -4.81 8.16 1.23
C LEU A 28 -3.68 8.19 2.27
N MET A 29 -3.53 7.13 3.05
CA MET A 29 -2.48 7.01 4.05
C MET A 29 -1.13 6.63 3.42
N ILE A 30 -1.12 5.73 2.44
CA ILE A 30 0.11 5.21 1.82
C ILE A 30 0.63 6.13 0.70
N PHE A 31 -0.25 6.72 -0.10
CA PHE A 31 0.15 7.55 -1.24
C PHE A 31 1.09 8.71 -0.89
N PRO A 32 0.92 9.46 0.21
CA PRO A 32 1.88 10.47 0.64
C PRO A 32 3.29 9.92 0.85
N HIS A 33 3.43 8.71 1.40
CA HIS A 33 4.74 8.05 1.55
C HIS A 33 5.36 7.71 0.18
N GLY A 34 4.53 7.30 -0.78
CA GLY A 34 4.96 7.12 -2.17
C GLY A 34 5.45 8.42 -2.81
N LEU A 35 4.75 9.55 -2.60
CA LEU A 35 5.17 10.87 -3.07
C LEU A 35 6.50 11.32 -2.45
N GLN A 36 6.68 11.11 -1.16
CA GLN A 36 7.94 11.39 -0.47
C GLN A 36 9.12 10.66 -1.12
N LYS A 37 8.91 9.39 -1.50
CA LYS A 37 9.95 8.55 -2.09
C LYS A 37 10.17 8.80 -3.58
N THR A 38 9.15 9.23 -4.32
CA THR A 38 9.27 9.46 -5.78
C THR A 38 9.73 10.87 -6.11
N THR A 39 9.02 11.88 -5.59
CA THR A 39 9.21 13.28 -5.97
C THR A 39 9.98 14.10 -4.93
N GLY A 40 10.09 13.60 -3.71
CA GLY A 40 10.59 14.37 -2.58
C GLY A 40 9.58 15.35 -1.98
N ALA A 41 8.33 15.36 -2.46
CA ALA A 41 7.27 16.17 -1.89
C ALA A 41 7.02 15.82 -0.41
N LEU A 42 6.31 16.69 0.31
CA LEU A 42 5.94 16.51 1.73
C LEU A 42 7.15 16.22 2.65
N GLY A 43 8.29 16.84 2.36
CA GLY A 43 9.52 16.66 3.15
C GLY A 43 10.27 15.33 2.87
N GLY A 44 9.94 14.67 1.77
CA GLY A 44 10.60 13.42 1.36
C GLY A 44 11.97 13.62 0.72
N GLN A 45 12.68 12.53 0.46
CA GLN A 45 14.05 12.54 -0.07
C GLN A 45 14.12 12.37 -1.60
N GLY A 46 13.00 12.01 -2.23
CA GLY A 46 12.93 11.75 -3.67
C GLY A 46 13.49 10.38 -4.08
N PHE A 47 13.36 10.05 -5.37
CA PHE A 47 13.60 8.71 -5.89
C PHE A 47 15.04 8.21 -5.68
N LYS A 48 16.02 9.03 -6.04
CA LYS A 48 17.44 8.61 -5.98
C LYS A 48 17.88 8.29 -4.54
N ALA A 49 17.52 9.13 -3.59
CA ALA A 49 17.89 8.93 -2.19
C ALA A 49 17.12 7.76 -1.57
N SER A 50 15.83 7.60 -1.89
CA SER A 50 15.02 6.47 -1.44
C SER A 50 15.53 5.14 -1.98
N MET A 51 15.88 5.06 -3.26
CA MET A 51 16.52 3.88 -3.84
C MET A 51 17.87 3.58 -3.17
N GLY A 52 18.71 4.61 -2.97
CA GLY A 52 19.99 4.47 -2.29
C GLY A 52 19.86 3.94 -0.85
N TYR A 53 18.88 4.43 -0.11
CA TYR A 53 18.58 3.92 1.24
C TYR A 53 18.12 2.46 1.21
N LEU A 54 17.15 2.13 0.36
CA LEU A 54 16.60 0.77 0.29
C LEU A 54 17.63 -0.26 -0.18
N THR A 55 18.48 0.09 -1.15
CA THR A 55 19.49 -0.85 -1.66
C THR A 55 20.76 -0.87 -0.83
N GLY A 56 21.23 0.28 -0.35
CA GLY A 56 22.49 0.41 0.38
C GLY A 56 22.35 0.13 1.86
N THR A 57 21.45 0.84 2.55
CA THR A 57 21.29 0.73 4.01
C THR A 57 20.42 -0.45 4.40
N PHE A 58 19.31 -0.65 3.69
CA PHE A 58 18.37 -1.75 3.96
C PHE A 58 18.82 -3.07 3.31
N GLY A 59 19.68 -3.03 2.28
CA GLY A 59 20.20 -4.19 1.59
C GLY A 59 19.21 -4.90 0.64
N ALA A 60 18.13 -4.21 0.25
CA ALA A 60 17.16 -4.79 -0.66
C ALA A 60 17.72 -4.91 -2.09
N PRO A 61 17.45 -5.99 -2.83
CA PRO A 61 17.70 -6.04 -4.27
C PRO A 61 17.03 -4.87 -4.99
N TRP A 62 17.69 -4.31 -6.00
CA TRP A 62 17.23 -3.10 -6.70
C TRP A 62 15.77 -3.20 -7.17
N ILE A 63 15.39 -4.36 -7.72
CA ILE A 63 14.02 -4.58 -8.22
C ILE A 63 13.00 -4.55 -7.08
N LEU A 64 13.32 -5.10 -5.90
CA LEU A 64 12.41 -5.07 -4.75
C LEU A 64 12.29 -3.68 -4.16
N ALA A 65 13.39 -2.90 -4.14
CA ALA A 65 13.36 -1.49 -3.75
C ALA A 65 12.46 -0.66 -4.69
N LEU A 66 12.57 -0.88 -6.01
CA LEU A 66 11.71 -0.23 -7.01
C LEU A 66 10.24 -0.63 -6.81
N LEU A 67 9.95 -1.92 -6.67
CA LEU A 67 8.59 -2.42 -6.44
C LEU A 67 7.98 -1.86 -5.15
N ALA A 68 8.77 -1.69 -4.10
CA ALA A 68 8.29 -1.06 -2.87
C ALA A 68 7.87 0.41 -3.11
N ILE A 69 8.71 1.20 -3.79
CA ILE A 69 8.38 2.60 -4.11
C ILE A 69 7.13 2.67 -5.01
N LEU A 70 7.03 1.80 -6.03
CA LEU A 70 5.86 1.75 -6.91
C LEU A 70 4.59 1.30 -6.18
N SER A 71 4.69 0.35 -5.26
CA SER A 71 3.55 -0.10 -4.47
C SER A 71 2.97 1.02 -3.59
N GLU A 72 3.83 1.86 -3.02
CA GLU A 72 3.36 3.00 -2.21
C GLU A 72 2.86 4.16 -3.07
N SER A 73 3.48 4.45 -4.20
CA SER A 73 3.10 5.58 -5.06
C SER A 73 1.97 5.21 -6.03
N VAL A 74 2.23 4.33 -6.98
CA VAL A 74 1.23 3.92 -7.98
C VAL A 74 0.15 3.06 -7.32
N GLY A 75 0.53 2.10 -6.46
CA GLY A 75 -0.42 1.27 -5.72
C GLY A 75 -1.33 2.09 -4.80
N GLY A 76 -0.80 3.13 -4.13
CA GLY A 76 -1.60 4.08 -3.36
C GLY A 76 -2.65 4.80 -4.21
N LEU A 77 -2.28 5.29 -5.40
CA LEU A 77 -3.23 5.88 -6.35
C LEU A 77 -4.26 4.87 -6.86
N MET A 78 -3.82 3.65 -7.17
CA MET A 78 -4.71 2.56 -7.60
C MET A 78 -5.75 2.25 -6.52
N LEU A 79 -5.37 2.22 -5.24
CA LEU A 79 -6.31 2.06 -4.13
C LEU A 79 -7.31 3.22 -4.05
N ILE A 80 -6.86 4.46 -4.21
CA ILE A 80 -7.75 5.64 -4.20
C ILE A 80 -8.77 5.55 -5.34
N ALA A 81 -8.32 5.22 -6.55
CA ALA A 81 -9.18 5.07 -7.72
C ALA A 81 -10.05 3.80 -7.68
N GLY A 82 -9.63 2.78 -6.93
CA GLY A 82 -10.22 1.44 -6.97
C GLY A 82 -9.93 0.72 -8.28
N LEU A 83 -8.73 0.89 -8.83
CA LEU A 83 -8.27 0.26 -10.07
C LEU A 83 -7.27 -0.86 -9.72
N GLY A 84 -7.60 -2.09 -10.10
CA GLY A 84 -6.75 -3.24 -9.77
C GLY A 84 -6.55 -3.35 -8.25
N THR A 85 -7.59 -3.15 -7.48
CA THR A 85 -7.55 -3.02 -6.01
C THR A 85 -6.80 -4.17 -5.35
N ARG A 86 -7.04 -5.41 -5.79
CA ARG A 86 -6.36 -6.59 -5.22
C ARG A 86 -4.85 -6.56 -5.46
N LEU A 87 -4.42 -6.18 -6.67
CA LEU A 87 -2.99 -6.08 -6.99
C LEU A 87 -2.32 -4.98 -6.17
N ALA A 88 -2.95 -3.82 -6.07
CA ALA A 88 -2.46 -2.71 -5.26
C ALA A 88 -2.39 -3.08 -3.77
N ALA A 89 -3.42 -3.74 -3.24
CA ALA A 89 -3.45 -4.22 -1.87
C ALA A 89 -2.36 -5.27 -1.59
N LEU A 90 -2.09 -6.16 -2.55
CA LEU A 90 -0.98 -7.13 -2.45
C LEU A 90 0.37 -6.42 -2.35
N GLY A 91 0.63 -5.46 -3.23
CA GLY A 91 1.89 -4.69 -3.24
C GLY A 91 2.09 -3.90 -1.95
N VAL A 92 1.06 -3.13 -1.53
CA VAL A 92 1.10 -2.36 -0.28
C VAL A 92 1.25 -3.29 0.94
N GLY A 93 0.49 -4.39 0.97
CA GLY A 93 0.57 -5.38 2.05
C GLY A 93 1.98 -6.00 2.15
N ALA A 94 2.60 -6.36 1.03
CA ALA A 94 3.97 -6.87 1.01
C ALA A 94 4.98 -5.85 1.57
N VAL A 95 4.86 -4.58 1.19
CA VAL A 95 5.70 -3.50 1.73
C VAL A 95 5.48 -3.34 3.23
N MET A 96 4.23 -3.34 3.70
CA MET A 96 3.92 -3.22 5.13
C MET A 96 4.44 -4.41 5.94
N LEU A 97 4.37 -5.61 5.39
CA LEU A 97 4.93 -6.81 6.02
C LEU A 97 6.44 -6.69 6.21
N VAL A 98 7.16 -6.30 5.16
CA VAL A 98 8.62 -6.11 5.23
C VAL A 98 8.96 -4.95 6.18
N ALA A 99 8.26 -3.83 6.10
CA ALA A 99 8.47 -2.68 6.98
C ALA A 99 8.25 -3.05 8.46
N SER A 100 7.23 -3.85 8.77
CA SER A 100 6.96 -4.29 10.15
C SER A 100 8.14 -5.03 10.78
N THR A 101 8.90 -5.79 9.99
CA THR A 101 10.10 -6.51 10.50
C THR A 101 11.20 -5.56 10.95
N GLN A 102 11.29 -4.36 10.37
CA GLN A 102 12.28 -3.34 10.74
C GLN A 102 11.86 -2.59 12.00
N HIS A 103 10.57 -2.42 12.19
CA HIS A 103 10.00 -1.70 13.33
C HIS A 103 9.72 -2.58 14.55
N TRP A 104 9.79 -3.91 14.40
CA TRP A 104 9.52 -4.87 15.48
C TRP A 104 10.30 -4.61 16.77
N LYS A 105 11.55 -4.21 16.63
CA LYS A 105 12.45 -3.93 17.76
C LYS A 105 12.03 -2.72 18.59
N ASN A 106 11.21 -1.85 18.02
CA ASN A 106 10.71 -0.63 18.70
C ASN A 106 9.45 -0.90 19.55
N GLY A 107 8.90 -2.12 19.51
CA GLY A 107 7.69 -2.50 20.21
C GLY A 107 6.42 -2.37 19.40
N PHE A 108 5.28 -2.48 20.08
CA PHE A 108 3.96 -2.48 19.42
C PHE A 108 3.49 -1.06 19.06
N PHE A 109 3.54 -0.14 20.02
CA PHE A 109 2.89 1.16 19.90
C PHE A 109 3.65 2.14 19.02
N MET A 110 2.91 2.96 18.26
CA MET A 110 3.45 4.11 17.55
C MET A 110 4.04 5.13 18.56
N ASN A 111 5.06 5.84 18.12
CA ASN A 111 5.80 6.78 18.97
C ASN A 111 5.11 8.15 19.09
N TRP A 112 3.82 8.14 19.46
CA TRP A 112 2.97 9.34 19.54
C TRP A 112 3.55 10.48 20.38
N PHE A 113 4.35 10.14 21.39
CA PHE A 113 4.89 11.10 22.35
C PHE A 113 6.39 11.34 22.20
N GLY A 114 7.03 10.79 21.18
CA GLY A 114 8.48 10.95 20.93
C GLY A 114 9.37 10.33 22.02
N ARG A 115 8.86 9.39 22.82
CA ARG A 115 9.60 8.78 23.96
C ARG A 115 10.24 7.44 23.63
N GLN A 116 9.98 6.90 22.44
CA GLN A 116 10.53 5.64 21.98
C GLN A 116 11.72 5.91 21.02
N LYS A 117 12.57 4.91 20.80
CA LYS A 117 13.70 5.01 19.85
C LYS A 117 13.27 5.06 18.37
N GLY A 118 12.02 4.72 18.09
CA GLY A 118 11.44 4.70 16.74
C GLY A 118 9.97 4.29 16.78
N GLU A 119 9.35 4.21 15.63
CA GLU A 119 7.96 3.81 15.47
C GLU A 119 7.78 2.30 15.70
N GLY A 120 6.69 1.91 16.37
CA GLY A 120 6.31 0.51 16.54
C GLY A 120 5.57 -0.06 15.33
N ILE A 121 4.98 -1.25 15.51
CA ILE A 121 4.34 -2.01 14.42
C ILE A 121 2.83 -1.82 14.32
N GLU A 122 2.20 -1.12 15.25
CA GLU A 122 0.74 -0.92 15.33
C GLU A 122 0.12 -0.50 14.00
N PHE A 123 0.70 0.52 13.37
CA PHE A 123 0.29 1.01 12.07
C PHE A 123 0.41 -0.05 10.97
N HIS A 124 1.52 -0.79 10.94
CA HIS A 124 1.76 -1.81 9.93
C HIS A 124 0.74 -2.95 10.03
N LEU A 125 0.37 -3.36 11.26
CA LEU A 125 -0.65 -4.38 11.48
C LEU A 125 -2.02 -3.93 11.00
N LEU A 126 -2.40 -2.67 11.27
CA LEU A 126 -3.66 -2.11 10.80
C LEU A 126 -3.70 -2.08 9.27
N ALA A 127 -2.63 -1.59 8.63
CA ALA A 127 -2.51 -1.54 7.18
C ALA A 127 -2.55 -2.94 6.55
N LEU A 128 -1.90 -3.94 7.15
CA LEU A 128 -1.94 -5.34 6.73
C LEU A 128 -3.35 -5.93 6.84
N GLY A 129 -4.09 -5.63 7.92
CA GLY A 129 -5.48 -6.05 8.09
C GLY A 129 -6.38 -5.48 6.99
N ILE A 130 -6.23 -4.20 6.67
CA ILE A 130 -6.99 -3.54 5.60
C ILE A 130 -6.60 -4.14 4.23
N ALA A 131 -5.31 -4.29 3.95
CA ALA A 131 -4.84 -4.89 2.70
C ALA A 131 -5.36 -6.32 2.52
N GLY A 132 -5.31 -7.13 3.59
CA GLY A 132 -5.86 -8.49 3.62
C GLY A 132 -7.37 -8.53 3.32
N ALA A 133 -8.13 -7.63 3.92
CA ALA A 133 -9.56 -7.50 3.63
C ALA A 133 -9.81 -7.17 2.14
N LEU A 134 -9.07 -6.18 1.59
CA LEU A 134 -9.20 -5.76 0.19
C LEU A 134 -8.80 -6.86 -0.80
N LEU A 135 -7.84 -7.72 -0.46
CA LEU A 135 -7.48 -8.89 -1.26
C LEU A 135 -8.66 -9.86 -1.41
N ILE A 136 -9.45 -10.02 -0.36
CA ILE A 136 -10.61 -10.93 -0.33
C ILE A 136 -11.80 -10.30 -1.06
N VAL A 137 -12.18 -9.07 -0.68
CA VAL A 137 -13.45 -8.46 -1.10
C VAL A 137 -13.37 -7.60 -2.36
N GLY A 138 -12.17 -7.17 -2.77
CA GLY A 138 -11.97 -6.25 -3.90
C GLY A 138 -12.26 -4.79 -3.56
N GLY A 139 -12.49 -3.97 -4.59
CA GLY A 139 -12.59 -2.50 -4.47
C GLY A 139 -13.93 -1.95 -3.95
N GLY A 140 -14.98 -2.76 -3.95
CA GLY A 140 -16.33 -2.34 -3.56
C GLY A 140 -16.98 -1.39 -4.57
N ASN A 141 -18.13 -0.84 -4.18
CA ASN A 141 -18.83 0.18 -4.96
C ASN A 141 -17.96 1.42 -5.16
N LEU A 142 -18.24 2.22 -6.19
CA LEU A 142 -17.49 3.43 -6.56
C LEU A 142 -16.02 3.15 -6.89
N SER A 143 -15.67 1.95 -7.31
CA SER A 143 -14.34 1.60 -7.82
C SER A 143 -14.34 1.52 -9.34
N VAL A 144 -13.18 1.77 -9.96
CA VAL A 144 -13.00 1.48 -11.38
C VAL A 144 -13.17 0.00 -11.66
N ASP A 145 -12.76 -0.87 -10.72
CA ASP A 145 -12.95 -2.32 -10.81
C ASP A 145 -14.43 -2.70 -10.94
N SER A 146 -15.34 -2.02 -10.22
CA SER A 146 -16.78 -2.29 -10.32
C SER A 146 -17.37 -1.89 -11.67
N LEU A 147 -16.82 -0.87 -12.32
CA LEU A 147 -17.22 -0.46 -13.66
C LEU A 147 -16.71 -1.40 -14.75
N LEU A 148 -15.56 -2.05 -14.52
CA LEU A 148 -14.97 -3.00 -15.47
C LEU A 148 -15.53 -4.41 -15.30
N GLY A 149 -16.02 -4.76 -14.12
CA GLY A 149 -16.56 -6.08 -13.79
C GLY A 149 -18.09 -6.22 -13.98
N SER A 150 -18.78 -5.11 -14.34
CA SER A 150 -20.22 -5.04 -14.61
C SER A 150 -20.59 -5.52 -16.02
#